data_1c974fd99b944e24ac5bab08b58f15fc
#
_entry.id   1c974fd99b944e24ac5bab08b58f15fc
#
_cell.length_a   1.000
_cell.length_b   1.000
_cell.length_c   1.000
_cell.angle_alpha   90.00
_cell.angle_beta   90.00
_cell.angle_gamma   90.00
#
_symmetry.space_group_name_H-M   'P 1'
#
loop_
_entity.id
_entity.type
_entity.pdbx_description
1 polymer ?
#
loop_
_entity_poly.entity_id
_entity_poly.type
_entity_poly.pdbx_seq_one_letter_code
_entity_poly.pdbx_strand_id
1 'polypeptide(L)'
;LSDRLLSAVAAREGELIALTQELIRIPTLNPPGRNYRDICTFLADRLAARGFRVELLRAEGTPGDSEAFPRWNMVARREGERKGDCVHFNSHHDVVEVGHGWTRDPFGGELDGRRIYGRGACDMKGGLAASVIAAEAFVDTCPDFAGAVEISATADEETGGYGGVA
;
A
#
# COMPACT_ATOMS: atom_id res chain seq x y z
N LEU A 1 9.98 14.49 20.10
CA LEU A 1 9.01 14.05 19.09
C LEU A 1 9.47 12.78 18.38
N SER A 2 10.72 12.73 17.87
CA SER A 2 11.26 11.58 17.11
C SER A 2 11.22 10.28 17.91
N ASP A 3 11.69 10.28 19.18
CA ASP A 3 11.72 9.06 20.01
C ASP A 3 10.31 8.53 20.30
N ARG A 4 9.34 9.43 20.52
CA ARG A 4 7.94 9.06 20.74
C ARG A 4 7.33 8.44 19.48
N LEU A 5 7.63 8.98 18.30
CA LEU A 5 7.15 8.45 17.03
C LEU A 5 7.80 7.10 16.72
N LEU A 6 9.12 6.98 16.89
CA LEU A 6 9.83 5.71 16.69
C LEU A 6 9.29 4.62 17.61
N SER A 7 9.01 4.95 18.87
CA SER A 7 8.39 4.00 19.82
C SER A 7 6.98 3.61 19.39
N ALA A 8 6.18 4.56 18.88
CA ALA A 8 4.82 4.27 18.39
C ALA A 8 4.83 3.37 17.14
N VAL A 9 5.79 3.56 16.24
CA VAL A 9 5.98 2.67 15.08
C VAL A 9 6.44 1.29 15.53
N ALA A 10 7.43 1.21 16.42
CA ALA A 10 7.95 -0.06 16.94
C ALA A 10 6.86 -0.88 17.65
N ALA A 11 5.98 -0.23 18.39
CA ALA A 11 4.86 -0.89 19.06
C ALA A 11 3.84 -1.53 18.09
N ARG A 12 3.89 -1.18 16.81
CA ARG A 12 3.00 -1.69 15.75
C ARG A 12 3.64 -2.77 14.87
N GLU A 13 4.74 -3.38 15.30
CA GLU A 13 5.41 -4.44 14.53
C GLU A 13 4.43 -5.56 14.13
N GLY A 14 3.57 -6.00 15.06
CA GLY A 14 2.56 -7.02 14.79
C GLY A 14 1.53 -6.58 13.73
N GLU A 15 1.10 -5.32 13.77
CA GLU A 15 0.18 -4.76 12.75
C GLU A 15 0.85 -4.67 11.38
N LEU A 16 2.14 -4.29 11.33
CA LEU A 16 2.91 -4.24 10.09
C LEU A 16 3.05 -5.62 9.45
N ILE A 17 3.37 -6.64 10.25
CA ILE A 17 3.47 -8.02 9.79
C ILE A 17 2.11 -8.49 9.24
N ALA A 18 1.05 -8.30 10.00
CA ALA A 18 -0.30 -8.71 9.60
C ALA A 18 -0.74 -8.02 8.30
N LEU A 19 -0.57 -6.70 8.21
CA LEU A 19 -0.91 -5.93 7.00
C LEU A 19 -0.11 -6.41 5.78
N THR A 20 1.19 -6.65 5.95
CA THR A 20 2.03 -7.18 4.86
C THR A 20 1.51 -8.54 4.38
N GLN A 21 1.14 -9.44 5.29
CA GLN A 21 0.58 -10.75 4.95
C GLN A 21 -0.76 -10.63 4.22
N GLU A 22 -1.64 -9.73 4.66
CA GLU A 22 -2.94 -9.48 4.02
C GLU A 22 -2.77 -8.94 2.60
N LEU A 23 -1.87 -7.98 2.40
CA LEU A 23 -1.57 -7.45 1.07
C LEU A 23 -0.99 -8.52 0.14
N ILE A 24 -0.11 -9.41 0.63
CA ILE A 24 0.43 -10.52 -0.16
C ILE A 24 -0.68 -11.47 -0.60
N ARG A 25 -1.66 -11.76 0.26
CA ARG A 25 -2.79 -12.65 -0.03
C ARG A 25 -3.77 -12.11 -1.07
N ILE A 26 -3.65 -10.85 -1.46
CA ILE A 26 -4.37 -10.29 -2.62
C ILE A 26 -3.43 -10.33 -3.83
N PRO A 27 -3.56 -11.29 -4.76
CA PRO A 27 -2.60 -11.50 -5.84
C PRO A 27 -2.81 -10.50 -6.98
N THR A 28 -2.17 -9.36 -6.89
CA THR A 28 -2.25 -8.25 -7.86
C THR A 28 -1.28 -8.44 -9.03
N LEU A 29 -1.43 -9.55 -9.73
CA LEU A 29 -0.53 -9.93 -10.84
C LEU A 29 -0.64 -8.98 -12.03
N ASN A 30 0.49 -8.52 -12.51
CA ASN A 30 0.63 -7.68 -13.70
C ASN A 30 1.75 -8.23 -14.63
N PRO A 31 1.47 -8.57 -15.87
CA PRO A 31 0.14 -8.65 -16.48
C PRO A 31 -0.78 -9.71 -15.84
N PRO A 32 -2.11 -9.63 -15.98
CA PRO A 32 -2.91 -8.65 -16.72
C PRO A 32 -3.45 -7.48 -15.89
N GLY A 33 -3.14 -7.37 -14.59
CA GLY A 33 -3.70 -6.37 -13.67
C GLY A 33 -4.86 -6.92 -12.83
N ARG A 34 -4.62 -8.09 -12.21
CA ARG A 34 -5.64 -8.78 -11.38
C ARG A 34 -5.82 -8.09 -10.03
N ASN A 35 -7.05 -8.12 -9.51
CA ASN A 35 -7.39 -7.74 -8.13
C ASN A 35 -6.97 -6.31 -7.72
N TYR A 36 -6.78 -5.41 -8.67
CA TYR A 36 -6.39 -4.03 -8.38
C TYR A 36 -7.46 -3.29 -7.57
N ARG A 37 -8.73 -3.50 -7.91
CA ARG A 37 -9.83 -2.92 -7.15
C ARG A 37 -9.88 -3.47 -5.72
N ASP A 38 -9.62 -4.75 -5.54
CA ASP A 38 -9.72 -5.41 -4.23
C ASP A 38 -8.66 -4.86 -3.27
N ILE A 39 -7.41 -4.74 -3.71
CA ILE A 39 -6.34 -4.19 -2.88
C ILE A 39 -6.55 -2.71 -2.58
N CYS A 40 -7.01 -1.93 -3.57
CA CYS A 40 -7.34 -0.52 -3.37
C CYS A 40 -8.51 -0.35 -2.39
N THR A 41 -9.56 -1.16 -2.49
CA THR A 41 -10.69 -1.13 -1.55
C THR A 41 -10.26 -1.53 -0.15
N PHE A 42 -9.47 -2.59 -0.01
CA PHE A 42 -8.93 -3.03 1.28
C PHE A 42 -8.14 -1.92 2.00
N LEU A 43 -7.25 -1.24 1.27
CA LEU A 43 -6.48 -0.12 1.80
C LEU A 43 -7.35 1.10 2.10
N ALA A 44 -8.34 1.37 1.22
CA ALA A 44 -9.29 2.47 1.39
C ALA A 44 -10.10 2.33 2.68
N ASP A 45 -10.66 1.15 2.94
CA ASP A 45 -11.44 0.87 4.14
C ASP A 45 -10.60 1.03 5.41
N ARG A 46 -9.37 0.53 5.39
CA ARG A 46 -8.44 0.68 6.50
C ARG A 46 -8.11 2.14 6.79
N LEU A 47 -7.73 2.90 5.78
CA LEU A 47 -7.30 4.30 5.94
C LEU A 47 -8.48 5.24 6.24
N ALA A 48 -9.66 4.99 5.66
CA ALA A 48 -10.88 5.71 5.99
C ALA A 48 -11.26 5.54 7.47
N ALA A 49 -11.12 4.33 8.02
CA ALA A 49 -11.34 4.06 9.44
C ALA A 49 -10.37 4.84 10.37
N ARG A 50 -9.24 5.30 9.84
CA ARG A 50 -8.25 6.17 10.52
C ARG A 50 -8.43 7.65 10.22
N GLY A 51 -9.54 8.01 9.56
CA GLY A 51 -9.91 9.40 9.26
C GLY A 51 -9.15 10.02 8.09
N PHE A 52 -8.54 9.22 7.22
CA PHE A 52 -8.05 9.70 5.94
C PHE A 52 -9.23 9.89 4.98
N ARG A 53 -9.20 10.95 4.17
CA ARG A 53 -10.05 11.08 3.00
C ARG A 53 -9.45 10.20 1.91
N VAL A 54 -10.24 9.29 1.37
CA VAL A 54 -9.76 8.31 0.39
C VAL A 54 -10.48 8.50 -0.93
N GLU A 55 -9.73 8.40 -2.02
CA GLU A 55 -10.21 8.43 -3.39
C GLU A 55 -9.72 7.18 -4.13
N LEU A 56 -10.63 6.51 -4.83
CA LEU A 56 -10.32 5.42 -5.76
C LEU A 56 -10.38 5.98 -7.17
N LEU A 57 -9.28 5.86 -7.90
CA LEU A 57 -9.09 6.44 -9.23
C LEU A 57 -8.88 5.32 -10.26
N ARG A 58 -9.71 5.27 -11.30
CA ARG A 58 -9.48 4.39 -12.44
C ARG A 58 -8.74 5.15 -13.54
N ALA A 59 -7.61 4.62 -13.98
CA ALA A 59 -6.87 5.14 -15.11
C ALA A 59 -7.44 4.55 -16.41
N GLU A 60 -8.57 5.11 -16.86
CA GLU A 60 -9.30 4.64 -18.05
C GLU A 60 -8.51 4.90 -19.34
N GLY A 61 -8.53 3.91 -20.24
CA GLY A 61 -7.92 4.01 -21.56
C GLY A 61 -6.39 3.95 -21.56
N THR A 62 -5.76 3.70 -20.44
CA THR A 62 -4.30 3.46 -20.37
C THR A 62 -3.94 2.07 -20.88
N PRO A 63 -2.68 1.83 -21.30
CA PRO A 63 -2.26 0.51 -21.72
C PRO A 63 -2.61 -0.58 -20.70
N GLY A 64 -3.31 -1.61 -21.16
CA GLY A 64 -3.74 -2.73 -20.33
C GLY A 64 -5.07 -2.50 -19.57
N ASP A 65 -5.63 -1.28 -19.53
CA ASP A 65 -6.96 -1.05 -18.96
C ASP A 65 -8.04 -1.75 -19.80
N SER A 66 -8.96 -2.40 -19.12
CA SER A 66 -10.15 -3.04 -19.70
C SER A 66 -11.21 -3.26 -18.64
N GLU A 67 -12.43 -3.60 -19.06
CA GLU A 67 -13.48 -3.98 -18.10
C GLU A 67 -13.13 -5.23 -17.26
N ALA A 68 -12.34 -6.15 -17.82
CA ALA A 68 -11.89 -7.34 -17.12
C ALA A 68 -10.70 -7.05 -16.18
N PHE A 69 -9.88 -6.08 -16.49
CA PHE A 69 -8.67 -5.72 -15.75
C PHE A 69 -8.55 -4.19 -15.61
N PRO A 70 -9.45 -3.55 -14.87
CA PRO A 70 -9.44 -2.10 -14.71
C PRO A 70 -8.25 -1.63 -13.87
N ARG A 71 -7.62 -0.52 -14.28
CA ARG A 71 -6.44 0.07 -13.61
C ARG A 71 -6.89 0.96 -12.45
N TRP A 72 -7.03 0.37 -11.27
CA TRP A 72 -7.41 1.10 -10.06
C TRP A 72 -6.20 1.53 -9.25
N ASN A 73 -6.27 2.75 -8.79
CA ASN A 73 -5.33 3.38 -7.86
C ASN A 73 -6.09 3.84 -6.62
N MET A 74 -5.40 3.98 -5.51
CA MET A 74 -5.93 4.55 -4.27
C MET A 74 -5.05 5.72 -3.84
N VAL A 75 -5.68 6.83 -3.48
CA VAL A 75 -5.03 7.97 -2.82
C VAL A 75 -5.76 8.24 -1.52
N ALA A 76 -5.02 8.28 -0.43
CA ALA A 76 -5.53 8.58 0.90
C ALA A 76 -4.78 9.78 1.48
N ARG A 77 -5.50 10.79 1.96
CA ARG A 77 -4.94 12.02 2.47
C ARG A 77 -5.52 12.40 3.83
N ARG A 78 -4.64 12.75 4.75
CA ARG A 78 -4.99 13.31 6.05
C ARG A 78 -4.41 14.70 6.19
N GLU A 79 -5.28 15.70 6.34
CA GLU A 79 -4.89 17.08 6.62
C GLU A 79 -4.60 17.25 8.11
N GLY A 80 -3.56 18.00 8.42
CA GLY A 80 -3.29 18.51 9.76
C GLY A 80 -4.13 19.73 10.08
N GLU A 81 -4.05 20.21 11.33
CA GLU A 81 -4.81 21.37 11.79
C GLU A 81 -4.31 22.71 11.24
N ARG A 82 -3.08 22.76 10.76
CA ARG A 82 -2.42 23.97 10.26
C ARG A 82 -1.85 23.76 8.87
N LYS A 83 -1.76 24.83 8.09
CA LYS A 83 -1.08 24.78 6.78
C LYS A 83 0.39 24.37 6.95
N GLY A 84 0.90 23.62 6.00
CA GLY A 84 2.29 23.15 5.94
C GLY A 84 2.52 22.28 4.71
N ASP A 85 3.68 21.65 4.66
CA ASP A 85 4.07 20.78 3.57
C ASP A 85 3.31 19.44 3.60
N CYS A 86 3.27 18.77 2.45
CA CYS A 86 2.73 17.42 2.34
C CYS A 86 3.87 16.40 2.29
N VAL A 87 3.79 15.40 3.14
CA VAL A 87 4.62 14.19 3.01
C VAL A 87 3.79 13.16 2.26
N HIS A 88 4.26 12.75 1.09
CA HIS A 88 3.61 11.78 0.23
C HIS A 88 4.43 10.49 0.15
N PHE A 89 3.80 9.37 0.52
CA PHE A 89 4.31 8.03 0.31
C PHE A 89 3.67 7.45 -0.95
N ASN A 90 4.48 7.28 -1.99
CA ASN A 90 4.04 6.62 -3.21
C ASN A 90 4.55 5.18 -3.24
N SER A 91 3.64 4.22 -3.42
CA SER A 91 3.96 2.80 -3.48
C SER A 91 3.12 2.14 -4.57
N HIS A 92 3.68 1.18 -5.30
CA HIS A 92 2.89 0.36 -6.19
C HIS A 92 2.31 -0.86 -5.48
N HIS A 93 1.20 -1.36 -6.00
CA HIS A 93 0.54 -2.54 -5.44
C HIS A 93 0.59 -3.76 -6.36
N ASP A 94 0.95 -3.57 -7.63
CA ASP A 94 1.10 -4.66 -8.58
C ASP A 94 2.36 -5.49 -8.31
N VAL A 95 2.36 -6.70 -8.82
CA VAL A 95 3.46 -7.64 -8.71
C VAL A 95 3.60 -8.44 -10.00
N VAL A 96 4.84 -8.75 -10.39
CA VAL A 96 5.12 -9.61 -11.53
C VAL A 96 4.68 -11.05 -11.32
N GLU A 97 4.64 -11.83 -12.39
CA GLU A 97 4.33 -13.26 -12.35
C GLU A 97 5.21 -14.02 -11.37
N VAL A 98 4.65 -15.09 -10.83
CA VAL A 98 5.30 -15.89 -9.79
C VAL A 98 6.58 -16.56 -10.30
N GLY A 99 6.60 -17.04 -11.56
CA GLY A 99 7.71 -17.81 -12.10
C GLY A 99 7.77 -19.23 -11.52
N HIS A 100 8.96 -19.81 -11.52
CA HIS A 100 9.20 -21.20 -11.09
C HIS A 100 10.07 -21.28 -9.82
N GLY A 101 10.08 -22.44 -9.19
CA GLY A 101 11.00 -22.75 -8.08
C GLY A 101 10.53 -22.32 -6.69
N TRP A 102 9.29 -21.87 -6.55
CA TRP A 102 8.73 -21.58 -5.22
C TRP A 102 8.56 -22.86 -4.40
N THR A 103 9.05 -22.84 -3.17
CA THR A 103 8.92 -23.93 -2.20
C THR A 103 7.80 -23.67 -1.17
N ARG A 104 7.22 -22.47 -1.18
CA ARG A 104 6.12 -22.03 -0.33
C ARG A 104 5.04 -21.41 -1.20
N ASP A 105 3.83 -21.25 -0.69
CA ASP A 105 2.76 -20.56 -1.43
C ASP A 105 3.16 -19.09 -1.69
N PRO A 106 3.28 -18.67 -2.95
CA PRO A 106 3.67 -17.30 -3.29
C PRO A 106 2.72 -16.23 -2.78
N PHE A 107 1.47 -16.58 -2.49
CA PHE A 107 0.46 -15.66 -1.96
C PHE A 107 -0.01 -16.03 -0.55
N GLY A 108 0.68 -16.95 0.12
CA GLY A 108 0.36 -17.35 1.49
C GLY A 108 0.73 -16.32 2.55
N GLY A 109 1.74 -15.49 2.29
CA GLY A 109 2.26 -14.55 3.28
C GLY A 109 2.80 -15.24 4.52
N GLU A 110 3.46 -16.41 4.37
CA GLU A 110 3.97 -17.20 5.48
C GLU A 110 5.04 -16.44 6.26
N LEU A 111 4.86 -16.37 7.58
CA LEU A 111 5.86 -15.84 8.50
C LEU A 111 6.71 -16.99 9.06
N ASP A 112 8.02 -16.94 8.85
CA ASP A 112 8.98 -17.87 9.42
C ASP A 112 10.11 -17.11 10.11
N GLY A 113 10.17 -17.18 11.42
CA GLY A 113 11.04 -16.36 12.23
C GLY A 113 10.77 -14.87 12.03
N ARG A 114 11.70 -14.16 11.39
CA ARG A 114 11.59 -12.73 11.09
C ARG A 114 11.44 -12.44 9.58
N ARG A 115 11.02 -13.42 8.79
CA ARG A 115 10.88 -13.30 7.34
C ARG A 115 9.45 -13.59 6.91
N ILE A 116 8.91 -12.73 6.08
CA ILE A 116 7.63 -12.95 5.41
C ILE A 116 7.93 -13.42 3.99
N TYR A 117 7.39 -14.58 3.64
CA TYR A 117 7.56 -15.18 2.32
C TYR A 117 6.32 -14.88 1.46
N GLY A 118 6.55 -14.34 0.28
CA GLY A 118 5.49 -14.11 -0.69
C GLY A 118 5.92 -13.26 -1.86
N ARG A 119 5.23 -13.40 -2.99
CA ARG A 119 5.40 -12.52 -4.15
C ARG A 119 4.97 -11.09 -3.76
N GLY A 120 5.83 -10.11 -4.00
CA GLY A 120 5.62 -8.72 -3.60
C GLY A 120 5.99 -8.41 -2.14
N ALA A 121 6.47 -9.37 -1.33
CA ALA A 121 6.87 -9.11 0.05
C ALA A 121 7.98 -8.05 0.14
N CYS A 122 8.94 -8.08 -0.78
CA CYS A 122 10.04 -7.13 -0.87
C CYS A 122 9.73 -5.98 -1.83
N ASP A 123 9.11 -6.27 -2.95
CA ASP A 123 8.78 -5.34 -4.03
C ASP A 123 7.30 -5.42 -4.39
N MET A 124 6.44 -4.47 -3.86
CA MET A 124 6.84 -3.65 -2.71
C MET A 124 5.75 -3.59 -1.62
N LYS A 125 4.93 -4.65 -1.48
CA LYS A 125 3.83 -4.70 -0.49
C LYS A 125 4.30 -4.52 0.96
N GLY A 126 5.53 -4.98 1.28
CA GLY A 126 6.14 -4.70 2.57
C GLY A 126 6.44 -3.20 2.78
N GLY A 127 6.93 -2.53 1.73
CA GLY A 127 7.12 -1.07 1.73
C GLY A 127 5.80 -0.30 1.82
N LEU A 128 4.79 -0.75 1.08
CA LEU A 128 3.44 -0.19 1.13
C LEU A 128 2.84 -0.33 2.55
N ALA A 129 2.93 -1.51 3.15
CA ALA A 129 2.49 -1.72 4.53
C ALA A 129 3.23 -0.84 5.53
N ALA A 130 4.56 -0.70 5.37
CA ALA A 130 5.37 0.17 6.22
C ALA A 130 4.95 1.65 6.11
N SER A 131 4.66 2.13 4.91
CA SER A 131 4.17 3.50 4.67
C SER A 131 2.83 3.74 5.35
N VAL A 132 1.90 2.79 5.25
CA VAL A 132 0.59 2.86 5.91
C VAL A 132 0.75 2.91 7.43
N ILE A 133 1.51 1.98 8.02
CA ILE A 133 1.71 1.92 9.47
C ILE A 133 2.43 3.18 9.99
N ALA A 134 3.42 3.69 9.24
CA ALA A 134 4.11 4.93 9.62
C ALA A 134 3.17 6.14 9.62
N ALA A 135 2.33 6.28 8.60
CA ALA A 135 1.36 7.35 8.51
C ALA A 135 0.30 7.27 9.64
N GLU A 136 -0.23 6.07 9.90
CA GLU A 136 -1.17 5.84 11.01
C GLU A 136 -0.53 6.18 12.37
N ALA A 137 0.70 5.71 12.61
CA ALA A 137 1.43 6.00 13.83
C ALA A 137 1.69 7.51 13.99
N PHE A 138 2.00 8.20 12.89
CA PHE A 138 2.22 9.64 12.91
C PHE A 138 0.95 10.41 13.28
N VAL A 139 -0.18 10.16 12.63
CA VAL A 139 -1.42 10.90 12.91
C VAL A 139 -1.95 10.64 14.30
N ASP A 140 -1.77 9.43 14.83
CA ASP A 140 -2.16 9.09 16.21
C ASP A 140 -1.23 9.73 17.27
N THR A 141 0.06 9.90 16.93
CA THR A 141 1.07 10.43 17.85
C THR A 141 1.11 11.96 17.84
N CYS A 142 0.76 12.57 16.72
CA CYS A 142 0.88 14.01 16.46
C CYS A 142 -0.44 14.57 15.91
N PRO A 143 -1.55 14.56 16.67
CA PRO A 143 -2.87 14.95 16.14
C PRO A 143 -2.88 16.40 15.61
N ASP A 144 -2.11 17.32 16.22
CA ASP A 144 -2.07 18.76 15.89
C ASP A 144 -0.96 19.09 14.83
N PHE A 145 -0.61 18.15 13.96
CA PHE A 145 0.45 18.38 12.99
C PHE A 145 0.11 19.48 11.97
N ALA A 146 1.11 20.03 11.30
CA ALA A 146 0.94 20.97 10.20
C ALA A 146 1.17 20.27 8.87
N GLY A 147 0.46 20.73 7.82
CA GLY A 147 0.57 20.15 6.49
C GLY A 147 -0.33 18.95 6.27
N ALA A 148 0.11 18.00 5.49
CA ALA A 148 -0.66 16.81 5.17
C ALA A 148 0.22 15.56 5.13
N VAL A 149 -0.40 14.39 5.36
CA VAL A 149 0.18 13.08 5.05
C VAL A 149 -0.68 12.45 3.94
N GLU A 150 -0.03 11.99 2.89
CA GLU A 150 -0.68 11.37 1.76
C GLU A 150 -0.02 10.03 1.43
N ILE A 151 -0.85 9.05 1.07
CA ILE A 151 -0.41 7.71 0.65
C ILE A 151 -1.09 7.43 -0.68
N SER A 152 -0.32 7.02 -1.68
CA SER A 152 -0.87 6.42 -2.89
C SER A 152 -0.44 4.97 -3.02
N ALA A 153 -1.38 4.15 -3.48
CA ALA A 153 -1.13 2.79 -3.93
C ALA A 153 -1.48 2.73 -5.41
N THR A 154 -0.45 2.60 -6.26
CA THR A 154 -0.56 2.80 -7.70
C THR A 154 -0.41 1.49 -8.48
N ALA A 155 -1.00 1.47 -9.66
CA ALA A 155 -0.99 0.36 -10.59
C ALA A 155 0.20 0.42 -11.55
N ASP A 156 0.53 -0.73 -12.15
CA ASP A 156 1.36 -0.89 -13.36
C ASP A 156 2.81 -0.41 -13.26
N GLU A 157 3.37 -0.25 -12.06
CA GLU A 157 4.78 0.11 -11.91
C GLU A 157 5.67 -0.90 -12.63
N GLU A 158 5.40 -2.19 -12.47
CA GLU A 158 6.13 -3.33 -13.04
C GLU A 158 6.03 -3.41 -14.58
N THR A 159 5.19 -2.60 -15.20
CA THR A 159 4.98 -2.55 -16.66
C THR A 159 5.06 -1.13 -17.24
N GLY A 160 5.73 -0.21 -16.54
CA GLY A 160 6.03 1.14 -17.01
C GLY A 160 5.18 2.26 -16.45
N GLY A 161 4.30 1.98 -15.48
CA GLY A 161 3.60 3.00 -14.69
C GLY A 161 2.42 3.69 -15.38
N TYR A 162 2.04 3.30 -16.58
CA TYR A 162 1.01 4.00 -17.37
C TYR A 162 -0.36 4.08 -16.70
N GLY A 163 -0.73 3.08 -15.92
CA GLY A 163 -1.98 3.04 -15.17
C GLY A 163 -1.89 3.72 -13.80
N GLY A 164 -0.70 4.16 -13.37
CA GLY A 164 -0.41 4.68 -12.03
C GLY A 164 0.24 6.05 -12.02
N VAL A 165 1.56 6.10 -12.16
CA VAL A 165 2.38 7.30 -11.91
C VAL A 165 2.94 8.00 -13.15
N ALA A 166 2.71 7.49 -14.34
CA ALA A 166 3.17 8.08 -15.61
C ALA A 166 2.28 9.24 -16.07
#